data_b979118d0a91a7ca54fa057f1bda0ee0
#
_entry.id   b979118d0a91a7ca54fa057f1bda0ee0
#
_cell.length_a   1.000
_cell.length_b   1.000
_cell.length_c   1.000
_cell.angle_alpha   90.00
_cell.angle_beta   90.00
_cell.angle_gamma   90.00
#
_symmetry.space_group_name_H-M   'P 1'
#
loop_
_entity.id
_entity.type
_entity.pdbx_description
1 polymer ?
#
loop_
_entity_poly.entity_id
_entity_poly.type
_entity_poly.pdbx_seq_one_letter_code
_entity_poly.pdbx_strand_id
1 'polypeptide(L)'
;MPRKIETLMNAAITNRQDWAMNNTRVEYEQGNCVSRVYLHGNLIAEVGDRFIRLYDGGWQSNTTKSRLNAILREHGLKNEGVYQKAYKWFLQLFDGTSIPFFSGMRLN
;
A
#
# COMPACT_ATOMS: atom_id res chain seq x y z
N MET A 1 -7.57 -14.42 0.72
CA MET A 1 -6.91 -14.61 -0.60
C MET A 1 -6.69 -13.26 -1.25
N PRO A 2 -5.50 -12.94 -1.71
CA PRO A 2 -5.30 -11.71 -2.46
C PRO A 2 -6.01 -11.80 -3.82
N ARG A 3 -6.49 -10.67 -4.30
CA ARG A 3 -7.07 -10.60 -5.63
C ARG A 3 -5.97 -10.72 -6.67
N LYS A 4 -6.33 -11.23 -7.87
CA LYS A 4 -5.36 -11.36 -8.96
C LYS A 4 -4.65 -10.04 -9.28
N ILE A 5 -5.39 -8.94 -9.33
CA ILE A 5 -4.79 -7.62 -9.61
C ILE A 5 -3.77 -7.24 -8.53
N GLU A 6 -4.02 -7.63 -7.28
CA GLU A 6 -3.10 -7.34 -6.18
C GLU A 6 -1.86 -8.20 -6.24
N THR A 7 -1.99 -9.45 -6.66
CA THR A 7 -0.85 -10.34 -6.88
C THR A 7 0.06 -9.78 -7.97
N LEU A 8 -0.52 -9.32 -9.08
CA LEU A 8 0.24 -8.73 -10.18
C LEU A 8 0.87 -7.39 -9.79
N MET A 9 0.14 -6.58 -9.03
CA MET A 9 0.66 -5.32 -8.48
C MET A 9 1.92 -5.59 -7.62
N ASN A 10 1.83 -6.55 -6.71
CA ASN A 10 2.95 -6.88 -5.83
C ASN A 10 4.14 -7.47 -6.61
N ALA A 11 3.88 -8.24 -7.66
CA ALA A 11 4.95 -8.74 -8.53
C ALA A 11 5.69 -7.58 -9.21
N ALA A 12 4.96 -6.57 -9.67
CA ALA A 12 5.57 -5.39 -10.29
C ALA A 12 6.44 -4.63 -9.28
N ILE A 13 5.97 -4.49 -8.05
CA ILE A 13 6.75 -3.84 -6.99
C ILE A 13 8.04 -4.64 -6.72
N THR A 14 7.93 -5.94 -6.55
CA THR A 14 9.07 -6.82 -6.30
C THR A 14 10.10 -6.75 -7.43
N ASN A 15 9.62 -6.73 -8.67
CA ASN A 15 10.49 -6.75 -9.85
C ASN A 15 10.93 -5.36 -10.29
N ARG A 16 10.54 -4.32 -9.58
CA ARG A 16 10.90 -2.93 -9.87
C ARG A 16 10.53 -2.55 -11.30
N GLN A 17 9.28 -2.81 -11.65
CA GLN A 17 8.76 -2.59 -13.01
C GLN A 17 7.55 -1.68 -12.99
N ASP A 18 7.39 -0.91 -14.07
CA ASP A 18 6.15 -0.22 -14.33
C ASP A 18 5.09 -1.23 -14.76
N TRP A 19 3.87 -1.01 -14.28
CA TRP A 19 2.75 -1.92 -14.56
C TRP A 19 1.44 -1.19 -14.37
N ALA A 20 0.43 -1.59 -15.12
CA ALA A 20 -0.92 -1.05 -14.95
C ALA A 20 -1.96 -2.07 -15.36
N MET A 21 -3.04 -2.14 -14.61
CA MET A 21 -4.20 -2.96 -14.93
C MET A 21 -5.45 -2.31 -14.31
N ASN A 22 -6.47 -2.07 -15.13
CA ASN A 22 -7.73 -1.46 -14.71
C ASN A 22 -7.49 -0.16 -13.94
N ASN A 23 -7.81 -0.15 -12.64
CA ASN A 23 -7.72 1.05 -11.80
C ASN A 23 -6.41 1.16 -11.02
N THR A 24 -5.48 0.22 -11.20
CA THR A 24 -4.26 0.14 -10.37
C THR A 24 -3.02 0.27 -11.26
N ARG A 25 -2.06 1.07 -10.81
CA ARG A 25 -0.82 1.33 -11.54
C ARG A 25 0.36 1.35 -10.59
N VAL A 26 1.49 0.79 -11.04
CA VAL A 26 2.77 0.85 -10.34
C VAL A 26 3.75 1.58 -11.24
N GLU A 27 4.44 2.58 -10.69
CA GLU A 27 5.51 3.30 -11.37
C GLU A 27 6.79 3.18 -10.54
N TYR A 28 7.85 2.66 -11.16
CA TYR A 28 9.12 2.53 -10.48
C TYR A 28 10.03 3.72 -10.81
N GLU A 29 10.53 4.40 -9.77
CA GLU A 29 11.49 5.48 -9.90
C GLU A 29 12.89 4.96 -9.63
N GLN A 30 13.69 4.84 -10.65
CA GLN A 30 15.02 4.23 -10.56
C GLN A 30 15.97 5.06 -9.69
N GLY A 31 15.91 6.38 -9.77
CA GLY A 31 16.81 7.26 -9.05
C GLY A 31 16.75 7.09 -7.54
N ASN A 32 15.56 6.95 -6.98
CA ASN A 32 15.36 6.78 -5.54
C ASN A 32 15.03 5.34 -5.15
N CYS A 33 14.95 4.44 -6.11
CA CYS A 33 14.61 3.02 -5.87
C CYS A 33 13.27 2.88 -5.15
N VAL A 34 12.26 3.58 -5.64
CA VAL A 34 10.92 3.62 -5.01
C VAL A 34 9.88 3.22 -6.04
N SER A 35 9.01 2.29 -5.65
CA SER A 35 7.81 1.96 -6.42
C SER A 35 6.64 2.78 -5.86
N ARG A 36 5.94 3.50 -6.74
CA ARG A 36 4.75 4.25 -6.37
C ARG A 36 3.52 3.56 -6.90
N VAL A 37 2.53 3.41 -6.05
CA VAL A 37 1.29 2.70 -6.37
C VAL A 37 0.14 3.70 -6.42
N TYR A 38 -0.63 3.64 -7.51
CA TYR A 38 -1.75 4.54 -7.75
C TYR A 38 -3.04 3.74 -7.90
N LEU A 39 -4.11 4.25 -7.33
CA LEU A 39 -5.46 3.73 -7.51
C LEU A 39 -6.33 4.85 -8.08
N HIS A 40 -6.96 4.62 -9.22
CA HIS A 40 -7.72 5.66 -9.96
C HIS A 40 -6.89 6.92 -10.18
N GLY A 41 -5.58 6.76 -10.43
CA GLY A 41 -4.69 7.90 -10.65
C GLY A 41 -4.22 8.61 -9.40
N ASN A 42 -4.64 8.18 -8.21
CA ASN A 42 -4.26 8.81 -6.95
C ASN A 42 -3.22 7.95 -6.22
N LEU A 43 -2.19 8.59 -5.70
CA LEU A 43 -1.12 7.90 -4.98
C LEU A 43 -1.67 7.28 -3.69
N ILE A 44 -1.45 5.98 -3.51
CA ILE A 44 -1.85 5.29 -2.27
C ILE A 44 -0.68 4.68 -1.51
N ALA A 45 0.46 4.44 -2.16
CA ALA A 45 1.62 3.88 -1.46
C ALA A 45 2.92 4.20 -2.18
N GLU A 46 3.98 4.29 -1.39
CA GLU A 46 5.35 4.28 -1.89
C GLU A 46 6.09 3.15 -1.17
N VAL A 47 6.76 2.30 -1.94
CA VAL A 47 7.51 1.17 -1.40
C VAL A 47 8.98 1.33 -1.78
N GLY A 48 9.82 1.66 -0.80
CA GLY A 48 11.26 1.76 -0.97
C GLY A 48 11.97 0.56 -0.37
N ASP A 49 13.29 0.58 -0.40
CA ASP A 49 14.09 -0.53 0.12
C ASP A 49 13.94 -0.71 1.63
N ARG A 50 13.68 0.39 2.36
CA ARG A 50 13.65 0.38 3.82
C ARG A 50 12.45 1.09 4.40
N PHE A 51 11.42 1.35 3.60
CA PHE A 51 10.24 2.02 4.09
C PHE A 51 9.04 1.74 3.21
N ILE A 52 7.88 1.89 3.80
CA ILE A 52 6.61 1.94 3.08
C ILE A 52 5.88 3.18 3.57
N ARG A 53 5.38 3.99 2.65
CA ARG A 53 4.56 5.14 3.00
C ARG A 53 3.17 4.94 2.45
N LEU A 54 2.16 5.17 3.28
CA LEU A 54 0.76 4.90 2.95
C LEU A 54 -0.03 6.19 2.81
N TYR A 55 -0.93 6.20 1.82
CA TYR A 55 -1.83 7.31 1.55
C TYR A 55 -3.22 6.75 1.30
N ASP A 56 -4.26 7.54 1.53
CA ASP A 56 -5.62 7.11 1.21
C ASP A 56 -6.06 7.53 -0.19
N GLY A 57 -5.24 8.28 -0.90
CA GLY A 57 -5.56 8.75 -2.25
C GLY A 57 -6.68 9.80 -2.27
N GLY A 58 -7.01 10.36 -1.11
CA GLY A 58 -8.12 11.31 -0.98
C GLY A 58 -9.47 10.65 -0.78
N TRP A 59 -9.54 9.30 -0.78
CA TRP A 59 -10.80 8.58 -0.64
C TRP A 59 -10.57 7.26 0.11
N GLN A 60 -11.12 7.16 1.32
CA GLN A 60 -10.98 5.95 2.16
C GLN A 60 -12.03 4.92 1.76
N SER A 61 -11.72 4.11 0.75
CA SER A 61 -12.61 3.08 0.22
C SER A 61 -12.14 1.68 0.62
N ASN A 62 -13.04 0.70 0.49
CA ASN A 62 -12.68 -0.71 0.70
C ASN A 62 -11.61 -1.17 -0.30
N THR A 63 -11.66 -0.67 -1.54
CA THR A 63 -10.66 -1.01 -2.55
C THR A 63 -9.30 -0.48 -2.16
N THR A 64 -9.20 0.77 -1.72
CA THR A 64 -7.94 1.34 -1.24
C THR A 64 -7.39 0.50 -0.10
N LYS A 65 -8.23 0.17 0.88
CA LYS A 65 -7.83 -0.63 2.04
C LYS A 65 -7.33 -2.02 1.61
N SER A 66 -8.01 -2.65 0.65
CA SER A 66 -7.60 -3.95 0.12
C SER A 66 -6.21 -3.88 -0.53
N ARG A 67 -5.97 -2.84 -1.34
CA ARG A 67 -4.66 -2.65 -1.98
C ARG A 67 -3.55 -2.43 -0.95
N LEU A 68 -3.81 -1.56 0.05
CA LEU A 68 -2.83 -1.29 1.10
C LEU A 68 -2.50 -2.55 1.90
N ASN A 69 -3.51 -3.35 2.23
CA ASN A 69 -3.28 -4.60 2.97
C ASN A 69 -2.52 -5.62 2.14
N ALA A 70 -2.76 -5.68 0.83
CA ALA A 70 -1.98 -6.55 -0.05
C ALA A 70 -0.51 -6.15 -0.08
N ILE A 71 -0.24 -4.85 -0.14
CA ILE A 71 1.14 -4.32 -0.11
C ILE A 71 1.81 -4.66 1.22
N LEU A 72 1.12 -4.45 2.33
CA LEU A 72 1.68 -4.72 3.65
C LEU A 72 1.95 -6.21 3.89
N ARG A 73 1.08 -7.09 3.39
CA ARG A 73 1.30 -8.54 3.52
C ARG A 73 2.56 -8.99 2.80
N GLU A 74 2.86 -8.41 1.62
CA GLU A 74 3.98 -8.85 0.80
C GLU A 74 5.27 -8.12 1.15
N HIS A 75 5.20 -6.83 1.46
CA HIS A 75 6.38 -5.97 1.59
C HIS A 75 6.58 -5.40 3.00
N GLY A 76 5.55 -5.44 3.84
CA GLY A 76 5.61 -4.93 5.19
C GLY A 76 6.10 -5.96 6.20
N LEU A 77 6.03 -5.60 7.47
CA LEU A 77 6.34 -6.51 8.55
C LEU A 77 5.10 -7.35 8.88
N LYS A 78 5.34 -8.47 9.56
CA LYS A 78 4.26 -9.36 9.97
C LYS A 78 3.26 -8.60 10.85
N ASN A 79 1.97 -8.90 10.67
CA ASN A 79 0.84 -8.33 11.40
C ASN A 79 0.48 -6.89 11.05
N GLU A 80 1.24 -6.21 10.21
CA GLU A 80 0.86 -4.87 9.78
C GLU A 80 -0.38 -4.90 8.89
N GLY A 81 -1.29 -3.96 9.10
CA GLY A 81 -2.50 -3.89 8.29
C GLY A 81 -3.34 -2.67 8.61
N VAL A 82 -4.15 -2.28 7.63
CA VAL A 82 -5.10 -1.17 7.75
C VAL A 82 -6.48 -1.76 7.98
N TYR A 83 -7.20 -1.25 8.99
CA TYR A 83 -8.56 -1.68 9.26
C TYR A 83 -9.43 -0.50 9.64
N GLN A 84 -10.73 -0.72 9.61
CA GLN A 84 -11.72 0.31 9.92
C GLN A 84 -12.50 -0.08 11.17
N LYS A 85 -12.68 0.88 12.08
CA LYS A 85 -13.49 0.72 13.27
C LYS A 85 -14.18 2.03 13.57
N ALA A 86 -15.49 1.97 13.82
CA ALA A 86 -16.31 3.16 14.10
C ALA A 86 -16.13 4.25 13.02
N TYR A 87 -16.12 3.84 11.76
CA TYR A 87 -15.97 4.70 10.56
C TYR A 87 -14.62 5.39 10.45
N LYS A 88 -13.62 4.96 11.21
CA LYS A 88 -12.26 5.52 11.16
C LYS A 88 -11.26 4.44 10.80
N TRP A 89 -10.24 4.84 10.04
CA TRP A 89 -9.16 3.94 9.67
C TRP A 89 -8.05 3.95 10.72
N PHE A 90 -7.51 2.76 10.96
CA PHE A 90 -6.39 2.53 11.86
C PHE A 90 -5.33 1.71 11.17
N LEU A 91 -4.08 1.90 11.59
CA LEU A 91 -2.98 1.04 11.18
C LEU A 91 -2.57 0.18 12.37
N GLN A 92 -2.59 -1.15 12.19
CA GLN A 92 -2.02 -2.08 13.14
C GLN A 92 -0.54 -2.24 12.84
N LEU A 93 0.29 -2.09 13.87
CA LEU A 93 1.74 -2.23 13.77
C LEU A 93 2.15 -3.67 14.04
N PHE A 94 3.44 -3.97 13.76
CA PHE A 94 3.95 -5.34 13.86
C PHE A 94 3.82 -5.94 15.27
N ASP A 95 3.81 -5.11 16.29
CA ASP A 95 3.68 -5.56 17.69
C ASP A 95 2.23 -5.69 18.15
N GLY A 96 1.26 -5.50 17.25
CA GLY A 96 -0.16 -5.61 17.57
C GLY A 96 -0.80 -4.32 18.05
N THR A 97 -0.03 -3.27 18.29
CA THR A 97 -0.61 -1.97 18.66
C THR A 97 -1.22 -1.31 17.43
N SER A 98 -2.17 -0.42 17.66
CA SER A 98 -2.84 0.31 16.57
C SER A 98 -2.75 1.80 16.79
N ILE A 99 -2.58 2.53 15.68
CA ILE A 99 -2.57 3.99 15.69
C ILE A 99 -3.58 4.48 14.65
N PRO A 100 -4.12 5.71 14.82
CA PRO A 100 -4.97 6.27 13.79
C PRO A 100 -4.22 6.38 12.46
N PHE A 101 -4.89 6.01 11.37
CA PHE A 101 -4.32 6.16 10.04
C PHE A 101 -4.33 7.63 9.63
N PHE A 102 -3.24 8.08 9.06
CA PHE A 102 -3.20 9.37 8.39
C PHE A 102 -2.44 9.25 7.07
N SER A 103 -2.88 9.99 6.07
CA SER A 103 -2.29 9.93 4.74
C SER A 103 -0.86 10.47 4.77
N GLY A 104 0.08 9.71 4.19
CA GLY A 104 1.50 10.08 4.20
C GLY A 104 2.29 9.45 5.35
N MET A 105 1.66 8.60 6.16
CA MET A 105 2.38 7.96 7.26
C MET A 105 3.43 6.98 6.74
N ARG A 106 4.55 6.90 7.45
CA ARG A 106 5.68 6.08 7.05
C ARG A 106 5.88 4.91 8.01
N LEU A 107 6.14 3.74 7.43
CA LEU A 107 6.53 2.53 8.13
C LEU A 107 7.96 2.17 7.78
N ASN A 108 8.70 1.68 8.74
CA ASN A 108 10.08 1.23 8.52
C ASN A 108 10.17 -0.27 8.49
#